data_edcb0c4f269fbaae3a8efa9148d3fcf7
#
_entry.id   edcb0c4f269fbaae3a8efa9148d3fcf7
#
_cell.length_a   1.000
_cell.length_b   1.000
_cell.length_c   1.000
_cell.angle_alpha   90.00
_cell.angle_beta   90.00
_cell.angle_gamma   90.00
#
_symmetry.space_group_name_H-M   'P 1'
#
loop_
_entity.id
_entity.type
_entity.pdbx_description
1 polymer ?
#
loop_
_entity_poly.entity_id
_entity_poly.type
_entity_poly.pdbx_seq_one_letter_code
_entity_poly.pdbx_strand_id
1 'polypeptide(L)'
;RHDVESRGLGDVYKRQPMVHSDQRRLIEALRKLSQGEVTTAVHTDEVLRYFVVQVFVMNWDSYLGHTGHNYILYEEEGRLWMLPWDYNLAFGTYALGMSDPIRDPNVLINYPIDTPAEGSIMRQRPLYHELMKEDALFAQYHSLFSSFLADYFDSGRFEALLQEKEALIAPYVKKDPTAFCSYADHQRAVDTLRQVCQKRKESIQGQLEGRYPSTLAQQQAQPGVGVDAAMIDLRALGDFDDLRNAKERQQAALARITDAK
;
A
#
# COMPACT_ATOMS: atom_id res chain seq x y z
N ARG A 1 -12.47 22.19 10.35
CA ARG A 1 -13.41 21.25 9.67
C ARG A 1 -12.85 19.87 9.93
N HIS A 2 -13.43 19.13 10.87
CA HIS A 2 -13.09 17.73 11.09
C HIS A 2 -13.75 16.93 9.98
N ASP A 3 -12.94 16.23 9.22
CA ASP A 3 -13.37 15.38 8.13
C ASP A 3 -14.22 14.23 8.70
N VAL A 4 -15.38 14.01 8.13
CA VAL A 4 -16.35 12.99 8.60
C VAL A 4 -15.83 11.57 8.29
N GLU A 5 -14.85 11.44 7.38
CA GLU A 5 -14.26 10.17 6.97
C GLU A 5 -13.28 9.56 7.99
N SER A 6 -12.82 10.35 8.97
CA SER A 6 -11.90 9.88 10.00
C SER A 6 -12.57 9.24 11.23
N ARG A 7 -13.87 8.96 11.19
CA ARG A 7 -14.64 8.43 12.33
C ARG A 7 -14.69 6.90 12.43
N GLY A 8 -13.67 6.21 11.91
CA GLY A 8 -13.50 4.79 12.11
C GLY A 8 -12.92 4.44 13.49
N LEU A 9 -12.62 3.17 13.70
CA LEU A 9 -11.97 2.66 14.91
C LEU A 9 -10.73 3.48 15.34
N GLY A 10 -9.99 4.06 14.39
CA GLY A 10 -8.87 4.95 14.66
C GLY A 10 -9.23 6.18 15.49
N ASP A 11 -10.43 6.74 15.32
CA ASP A 11 -10.90 7.87 16.11
C ASP A 11 -11.32 7.47 17.54
N VAL A 12 -11.75 6.24 17.73
CA VAL A 12 -12.04 5.71 19.08
C VAL A 12 -10.74 5.62 19.88
N TYR A 13 -9.65 5.14 19.28
CA TYR A 13 -8.34 5.09 19.93
C TYR A 13 -7.72 6.47 20.14
N LYS A 14 -7.91 7.43 19.24
CA LYS A 14 -7.47 8.82 19.40
C LYS A 14 -8.18 9.55 20.55
N ARG A 15 -9.37 9.08 20.94
CA ARG A 15 -10.18 9.66 22.03
C ARG A 15 -9.90 9.05 23.39
N GLN A 16 -9.10 7.99 23.47
CA GLN A 16 -8.66 7.49 24.76
C GLN A 16 -7.76 8.53 25.43
N PRO A 17 -8.04 8.94 26.66
CA PRO A 17 -7.19 9.92 27.33
C PRO A 17 -5.79 9.30 27.52
N MET A 18 -4.81 9.81 26.78
CA MET A 18 -3.41 9.46 27.01
C MET A 18 -2.98 10.05 28.36
N VAL A 19 -2.55 9.19 29.25
CA VAL A 19 -1.96 9.67 30.50
C VAL A 19 -0.55 10.22 30.25
N HIS A 20 -0.06 11.10 31.12
CA HIS A 20 1.26 11.74 30.96
C HIS A 20 2.42 10.72 30.82
N SER A 21 2.30 9.54 31.42
CA SER A 21 3.30 8.47 31.25
C SER A 21 3.35 7.96 29.83
N ASP A 22 2.19 7.79 29.15
CA ASP A 22 2.09 7.28 27.78
C ASP A 22 2.69 8.29 26.80
N GLN A 23 2.37 9.57 26.99
CA GLN A 23 2.95 10.66 26.19
C GLN A 23 4.48 10.69 26.31
N ARG A 24 5.02 10.52 27.52
CA ARG A 24 6.48 10.49 27.74
C ARG A 24 7.13 9.30 27.06
N ARG A 25 6.52 8.10 27.12
CA ARG A 25 7.05 6.90 26.44
C ARG A 25 7.06 7.07 24.93
N LEU A 26 5.99 7.60 24.36
CA LEU A 26 5.92 7.91 22.92
C LEU A 26 7.00 8.92 22.51
N ILE A 27 7.13 10.03 23.24
CA ILE A 27 8.17 11.05 22.97
C ILE A 27 9.56 10.45 23.07
N GLU A 28 9.81 9.62 24.09
CA GLU A 28 11.11 8.96 24.28
C GLU A 28 11.42 7.97 23.16
N ALA A 29 10.44 7.17 22.70
CA ALA A 29 10.64 6.28 21.56
C ALA A 29 10.95 7.06 20.26
N LEU A 30 10.24 8.17 20.00
CA LEU A 30 10.52 9.05 18.87
C LEU A 30 11.90 9.72 18.98
N ARG A 31 12.32 10.11 20.19
CA ARG A 31 13.65 10.68 20.43
C ARG A 31 14.74 9.64 20.13
N LYS A 32 14.62 8.42 20.64
CA LYS A 32 15.54 7.31 20.34
C LYS A 32 15.63 7.05 18.83
N LEU A 33 14.48 6.97 18.14
CA LEU A 33 14.45 6.81 16.71
C LEU A 33 15.19 7.93 15.98
N SER A 34 15.01 9.18 16.41
CA SER A 34 15.72 10.33 15.81
C SER A 34 17.23 10.33 16.06
N GLN A 35 17.70 9.57 17.04
CA GLN A 35 19.12 9.37 17.38
C GLN A 35 19.72 8.12 16.74
N GLY A 36 18.93 7.38 15.95
CA GLY A 36 19.36 6.13 15.32
C GLY A 36 19.33 4.92 16.26
N GLU A 37 18.74 5.04 17.45
CA GLU A 37 18.59 3.91 18.40
C GLU A 37 17.41 3.01 18.03
N VAL A 38 17.37 2.51 16.77
CA VAL A 38 16.19 1.87 16.16
C VAL A 38 15.70 0.66 16.93
N THR A 39 16.61 -0.23 17.33
CA THR A 39 16.25 -1.51 17.97
C THR A 39 15.64 -1.34 19.37
N THR A 40 15.90 -0.22 20.02
CA THR A 40 15.31 0.14 21.33
C THR A 40 14.07 1.01 21.20
N ALA A 41 13.88 1.64 20.03
CA ALA A 41 12.75 2.54 19.74
C ALA A 41 11.59 1.84 19.06
N VAL A 42 11.85 0.72 18.37
CA VAL A 42 10.90 0.09 17.43
C VAL A 42 10.87 -1.43 17.63
N HIS A 43 9.71 -2.04 17.45
CA HIS A 43 9.57 -3.49 17.26
C HIS A 43 9.97 -3.83 15.81
N THR A 44 11.25 -4.00 15.58
CA THR A 44 11.87 -4.03 14.25
C THR A 44 11.27 -5.12 13.34
N ASP A 45 11.07 -6.35 13.82
CA ASP A 45 10.50 -7.43 13.00
C ASP A 45 9.10 -7.08 12.48
N GLU A 46 8.23 -6.58 13.36
CA GLU A 46 6.85 -6.24 13.00
C GLU A 46 6.77 -5.03 12.06
N VAL A 47 7.60 -4.01 12.31
CA VAL A 47 7.64 -2.84 11.44
C VAL A 47 8.25 -3.17 10.08
N LEU A 48 9.24 -4.06 10.00
CA LEU A 48 9.76 -4.57 8.72
C LEU A 48 8.69 -5.36 7.96
N ARG A 49 7.90 -6.22 8.63
CA ARG A 49 6.76 -6.92 8.01
C ARG A 49 5.71 -5.95 7.47
N TYR A 50 5.41 -4.90 8.22
CA TYR A 50 4.54 -3.84 7.74
C TYR A 50 5.06 -3.26 6.42
N PHE A 51 6.35 -2.92 6.34
CA PHE A 51 6.93 -2.36 5.11
C PHE A 51 6.99 -3.37 3.96
N VAL A 52 7.27 -4.64 4.20
CA VAL A 52 7.20 -5.70 3.18
C VAL A 52 5.83 -5.69 2.49
N VAL A 53 4.75 -5.66 3.27
CA VAL A 53 3.38 -5.64 2.73
C VAL A 53 3.11 -4.34 1.99
N GLN A 54 3.40 -3.17 2.60
CA GLN A 54 3.15 -1.87 1.97
C GLN A 54 3.86 -1.72 0.62
N VAL A 55 5.12 -2.15 0.55
CA VAL A 55 5.94 -2.09 -0.66
C VAL A 55 5.46 -3.11 -1.70
N PHE A 56 5.06 -4.32 -1.27
CA PHE A 56 4.50 -5.30 -2.20
C PHE A 56 3.23 -4.78 -2.87
N VAL A 57 2.27 -4.31 -2.08
CA VAL A 57 0.96 -3.83 -2.59
C VAL A 57 1.01 -2.40 -3.14
N MET A 58 2.18 -1.76 -3.15
CA MET A 58 2.35 -0.40 -3.67
C MET A 58 1.28 0.56 -3.12
N ASN A 59 1.13 0.56 -1.78
CA ASN A 59 0.15 1.41 -1.12
C ASN A 59 0.74 2.80 -0.85
N TRP A 60 0.49 3.73 -1.77
CA TRP A 60 0.91 5.12 -1.61
C TRP A 60 -0.07 5.96 -0.79
N ASP A 61 -1.23 5.43 -0.44
CA ASP A 61 -2.12 6.00 0.56
C ASP A 61 -1.74 5.53 1.97
N SER A 62 -0.46 5.52 2.29
CA SER A 62 0.10 5.01 3.53
C SER A 62 1.24 5.87 4.05
N TYR A 63 1.94 5.37 5.08
CA TYR A 63 3.15 5.99 5.61
C TYR A 63 4.22 6.29 4.54
N LEU A 64 4.34 5.45 3.50
CA LEU A 64 5.33 5.62 2.43
C LEU A 64 4.91 6.63 1.34
N GLY A 65 3.64 7.00 1.29
CA GLY A 65 3.13 7.96 0.31
C GLY A 65 3.27 9.43 0.75
N HIS A 66 2.84 10.35 -0.13
CA HIS A 66 2.93 11.80 0.08
C HIS A 66 2.19 12.27 1.33
N THR A 67 1.01 11.73 1.56
CA THR A 67 0.14 12.12 2.68
C THR A 67 0.64 11.60 4.02
N GLY A 68 1.36 10.48 4.04
CA GLY A 68 1.94 9.90 5.24
C GLY A 68 0.90 9.55 6.29
N HIS A 69 -0.22 8.93 5.89
CA HIS A 69 -1.31 8.52 6.78
C HIS A 69 -1.71 7.04 6.58
N ASN A 70 -2.89 6.64 7.00
CA ASN A 70 -3.41 5.27 6.93
C ASN A 70 -2.52 4.22 7.59
N TYR A 71 -2.04 4.56 8.78
CA TYR A 71 -1.41 3.64 9.70
C TYR A 71 -1.72 4.07 11.13
N ILE A 72 -1.65 3.13 12.06
CA ILE A 72 -1.75 3.41 13.49
C ILE A 72 -0.38 3.17 14.10
N LEU A 73 0.14 4.18 14.81
CA LEU A 73 1.34 4.04 15.60
C LEU A 73 0.93 3.59 17.00
N TYR A 74 1.34 2.39 17.38
CA TYR A 74 1.08 1.82 18.69
C TYR A 74 2.37 1.77 19.49
N GLU A 75 2.34 2.18 20.74
CA GLU A 75 3.48 2.14 21.66
C GLU A 75 3.24 1.09 22.75
N GLU A 76 4.21 0.21 22.94
CA GLU A 76 4.22 -0.80 23.97
C GLU A 76 5.63 -0.91 24.57
N GLU A 77 5.73 -0.81 25.87
CA GLU A 77 6.98 -0.92 26.63
C GLU A 77 8.12 -0.02 26.10
N GLY A 78 7.78 1.17 25.62
CA GLY A 78 8.74 2.15 25.11
C GLY A 78 9.18 1.90 23.66
N ARG A 79 8.55 0.98 22.95
CA ARG A 79 8.80 0.68 21.55
C ARG A 79 7.58 0.91 20.67
N LEU A 80 7.81 1.29 19.43
CA LEU A 80 6.78 1.60 18.46
C LEU A 80 6.48 0.40 17.55
N TRP A 81 5.19 0.20 17.28
CA TRP A 81 4.65 -0.71 16.30
C TRP A 81 3.95 0.09 15.20
N MET A 82 3.88 -0.46 14.00
CA MET A 82 3.05 0.08 12.93
C MET A 82 1.94 -0.91 12.60
N LEU A 83 0.69 -0.49 12.80
CA LEU A 83 -0.48 -1.27 12.43
C LEU A 83 -1.03 -0.77 11.09
N PRO A 84 -1.38 -1.68 10.17
CA PRO A 84 -1.94 -1.32 8.88
C PRO A 84 -3.37 -0.78 9.01
N TRP A 85 -3.71 0.17 8.14
CA TRP A 85 -5.04 0.75 8.06
C TRP A 85 -5.39 1.12 6.63
N ASP A 86 -6.64 0.92 6.22
CA ASP A 86 -7.25 1.43 4.98
C ASP A 86 -6.49 1.12 3.69
N TYR A 87 -6.57 -0.16 3.24
CA TYR A 87 -5.87 -0.66 2.04
C TYR A 87 -6.71 -0.60 0.75
N ASN A 88 -7.88 0.04 0.78
CA ASN A 88 -8.80 0.10 -0.35
C ASN A 88 -8.21 0.78 -1.59
N LEU A 89 -7.19 1.63 -1.43
CA LEU A 89 -6.48 2.33 -2.50
C LEU A 89 -5.03 1.82 -2.69
N ALA A 90 -4.76 0.58 -2.31
CA ALA A 90 -3.49 -0.08 -2.62
C ALA A 90 -3.36 -0.42 -4.12
N PHE A 91 -2.27 -1.08 -4.50
CA PHE A 91 -1.95 -1.50 -5.88
C PHE A 91 -1.82 -0.33 -6.87
N GLY A 92 -1.29 0.80 -6.38
CA GLY A 92 -1.04 1.96 -7.21
C GLY A 92 -2.29 2.73 -7.64
N THR A 93 -3.46 2.43 -7.06
CA THR A 93 -4.73 3.10 -7.43
C THR A 93 -4.87 4.50 -6.79
N TYR A 94 -4.01 4.85 -5.82
CA TYR A 94 -3.98 6.17 -5.19
C TYR A 94 -2.87 7.03 -5.78
N ALA A 95 -3.26 8.15 -6.36
CA ALA A 95 -2.33 9.08 -7.02
C ALA A 95 -2.39 10.52 -6.46
N LEU A 96 -3.17 10.76 -5.39
CA LEU A 96 -3.36 12.08 -4.83
C LEU A 96 -2.04 12.62 -4.25
N GLY A 97 -1.66 13.82 -4.67
CA GLY A 97 -0.43 14.47 -4.24
C GLY A 97 0.82 14.02 -5.02
N MET A 98 0.72 13.05 -5.92
CA MET A 98 1.79 12.71 -6.85
C MET A 98 1.80 13.70 -8.03
N SER A 99 2.96 14.25 -8.31
CA SER A 99 3.15 15.16 -9.46
C SER A 99 3.00 14.44 -10.80
N ASP A 100 3.35 13.15 -10.81
CA ASP A 100 3.28 12.28 -11.98
C ASP A 100 2.81 10.88 -11.55
N PRO A 101 1.48 10.62 -11.58
CA PRO A 101 0.93 9.31 -11.22
C PRO A 101 1.46 8.21 -12.14
N ILE A 102 1.89 7.10 -11.56
CA ILE A 102 2.42 5.96 -12.30
C ILE A 102 1.27 5.25 -13.01
N ARG A 103 1.22 5.38 -14.33
CA ARG A 103 0.22 4.76 -15.20
C ARG A 103 0.78 3.68 -16.12
N ASP A 104 2.11 3.60 -16.24
CA ASP A 104 2.81 2.57 -17.00
C ASP A 104 2.89 1.29 -16.16
N PRO A 105 2.30 0.17 -16.61
CA PRO A 105 2.35 -1.10 -15.87
C PRO A 105 3.77 -1.61 -15.68
N ASN A 106 4.70 -1.36 -16.61
CA ASN A 106 6.09 -1.75 -16.44
C ASN A 106 6.75 -1.00 -15.27
N VAL A 107 6.46 0.31 -15.13
CA VAL A 107 6.99 1.12 -14.03
C VAL A 107 6.37 0.66 -12.71
N LEU A 108 5.06 0.45 -12.66
CA LEU A 108 4.36 0.02 -11.46
C LEU A 108 4.84 -1.34 -10.96
N ILE A 109 4.84 -2.34 -11.84
CA ILE A 109 5.22 -3.72 -11.49
C ILE A 109 6.68 -3.82 -11.04
N ASN A 110 7.56 -3.05 -11.65
CA ASN A 110 8.99 -3.04 -11.30
C ASN A 110 9.36 -2.00 -10.24
N TYR A 111 8.39 -1.37 -9.58
CA TYR A 111 8.68 -0.35 -8.59
C TYR A 111 9.69 -0.84 -7.55
N PRO A 112 10.73 -0.04 -7.23
CA PRO A 112 11.89 -0.52 -6.47
C PRO A 112 11.53 -0.84 -5.03
N ILE A 113 12.07 -1.95 -4.51
CA ILE A 113 11.80 -2.37 -3.13
C ILE A 113 12.68 -1.65 -2.10
N ASP A 114 13.87 -1.19 -2.49
CA ASP A 114 14.85 -0.59 -1.58
C ASP A 114 14.72 0.95 -1.49
N THR A 115 14.02 1.56 -2.46
CA THR A 115 13.64 2.97 -2.43
C THR A 115 12.17 3.13 -2.80
N PRO A 116 11.24 2.60 -1.96
CA PRO A 116 9.82 2.49 -2.31
C PRO A 116 9.05 3.82 -2.27
N ALA A 117 9.68 4.90 -1.84
CA ALA A 117 9.13 6.25 -1.87
C ALA A 117 10.12 7.20 -2.53
N GLU A 118 9.61 8.29 -3.14
CA GLU A 118 10.47 9.28 -3.82
C GLU A 118 11.49 9.93 -2.87
N GLY A 119 12.69 10.21 -3.37
CA GLY A 119 13.90 10.57 -2.63
C GLY A 119 13.76 11.55 -1.46
N SER A 120 13.03 12.68 -1.61
CA SER A 120 12.82 13.64 -0.51
C SER A 120 11.86 13.09 0.56
N ILE A 121 10.87 12.29 0.17
CA ILE A 121 9.89 11.71 1.07
C ILE A 121 10.53 10.63 1.94
N MET A 122 11.46 9.86 1.43
CA MET A 122 12.18 8.84 2.20
C MET A 122 12.81 9.41 3.46
N ARG A 123 13.44 10.58 3.37
CA ARG A 123 14.05 11.26 4.54
C ARG A 123 13.02 11.76 5.55
N GLN A 124 11.77 11.95 5.13
CA GLN A 124 10.64 12.32 5.99
C GLN A 124 9.93 11.11 6.59
N ARG A 125 10.44 9.89 6.35
CA ARG A 125 9.89 8.62 6.83
C ARG A 125 10.89 7.90 7.75
N PRO A 126 11.14 8.45 8.94
CA PRO A 126 12.21 7.96 9.83
C PRO A 126 12.04 6.49 10.21
N LEU A 127 10.81 5.97 10.40
CA LEU A 127 10.60 4.55 10.70
C LEU A 127 11.14 3.63 9.59
N TYR A 128 11.03 4.00 8.31
CA TYR A 128 11.64 3.24 7.23
C TYR A 128 13.13 3.58 7.08
N HIS A 129 13.44 4.87 6.98
CA HIS A 129 14.77 5.35 6.64
C HIS A 129 15.83 4.93 7.67
N GLU A 130 15.53 5.05 8.97
CA GLU A 130 16.47 4.68 10.01
C GLU A 130 16.67 3.16 10.13
N LEU A 131 15.58 2.37 9.92
CA LEU A 131 15.74 0.92 9.89
C LEU A 131 16.63 0.43 8.72
N MET A 132 16.47 1.04 7.54
CA MET A 132 17.21 0.61 6.34
C MET A 132 18.68 1.05 6.32
N LYS A 133 19.13 1.89 7.26
CA LYS A 133 20.54 2.21 7.45
C LYS A 133 21.34 1.10 8.15
N GLU A 134 20.66 0.26 8.91
CA GLU A 134 21.27 -0.84 9.64
C GLU A 134 21.38 -2.07 8.73
N ASP A 135 22.59 -2.47 8.35
CA ASP A 135 22.83 -3.58 7.42
C ASP A 135 22.08 -4.87 7.83
N ALA A 136 22.04 -5.17 9.13
CA ALA A 136 21.35 -6.35 9.65
C ALA A 136 19.83 -6.28 9.44
N LEU A 137 19.23 -5.09 9.64
CA LEU A 137 17.78 -4.89 9.45
C LEU A 137 17.43 -4.84 7.96
N PHE A 138 18.29 -4.28 7.13
CA PHE A 138 18.13 -4.32 5.69
C PHE A 138 18.17 -5.75 5.15
N ALA A 139 19.12 -6.56 5.60
CA ALA A 139 19.18 -7.99 5.26
C ALA A 139 17.94 -8.75 5.78
N GLN A 140 17.45 -8.43 6.98
CA GLN A 140 16.21 -9.00 7.52
C GLN A 140 14.99 -8.62 6.67
N TYR A 141 14.88 -7.37 6.22
CA TYR A 141 13.83 -6.91 5.31
C TYR A 141 13.78 -7.74 4.02
N HIS A 142 14.94 -7.99 3.37
CA HIS A 142 15.04 -8.85 2.19
C HIS A 142 14.66 -10.30 2.50
N SER A 143 15.09 -10.83 3.64
CA SER A 143 14.70 -12.18 4.10
C SER A 143 13.19 -12.31 4.32
N LEU A 144 12.56 -11.29 4.91
CA LEU A 144 11.11 -11.24 5.10
C LEU A 144 10.36 -11.16 3.77
N PHE A 145 10.87 -10.42 2.78
CA PHE A 145 10.31 -10.44 1.43
C PHE A 145 10.37 -11.83 0.82
N SER A 146 11.52 -12.49 0.89
CA SER A 146 11.69 -13.85 0.37
C SER A 146 10.70 -14.83 1.02
N SER A 147 10.57 -14.75 2.35
CA SER A 147 9.61 -15.58 3.10
C SER A 147 8.16 -15.26 2.70
N PHE A 148 7.82 -13.97 2.56
CA PHE A 148 6.49 -13.56 2.12
C PHE A 148 6.13 -14.11 0.74
N LEU A 149 7.07 -14.05 -0.23
CA LEU A 149 6.83 -14.60 -1.57
C LEU A 149 6.64 -16.12 -1.52
N ALA A 150 7.46 -16.84 -0.76
CA ALA A 150 7.33 -18.28 -0.58
C ALA A 150 6.00 -18.67 0.08
N ASP A 151 5.64 -18.02 1.19
CA ASP A 151 4.47 -18.36 2.00
C ASP A 151 3.15 -18.03 1.32
N TYR A 152 3.09 -16.99 0.50
CA TYR A 152 1.84 -16.58 -0.14
C TYR A 152 1.74 -17.00 -1.60
N PHE A 153 2.81 -16.96 -2.37
CA PHE A 153 2.76 -17.21 -3.81
C PHE A 153 3.22 -18.60 -4.19
N ASP A 154 4.40 -19.03 -3.75
CA ASP A 154 4.94 -20.34 -4.12
C ASP A 154 4.13 -21.48 -3.48
N SER A 155 3.56 -21.25 -2.31
CA SER A 155 2.63 -22.19 -1.64
C SER A 155 1.23 -22.28 -2.28
N GLY A 156 0.88 -21.36 -3.19
CA GLY A 156 -0.46 -21.23 -3.75
C GLY A 156 -1.50 -20.56 -2.84
N ARG A 157 -1.11 -20.10 -1.66
CA ARG A 157 -2.00 -19.48 -0.66
C ARG A 157 -2.68 -18.22 -1.20
N PHE A 158 -1.96 -17.38 -1.96
CA PHE A 158 -2.52 -16.17 -2.56
C PHE A 158 -3.73 -16.48 -3.45
N GLU A 159 -3.58 -17.45 -4.36
CA GLU A 159 -4.65 -17.82 -5.28
C GLU A 159 -5.86 -18.40 -4.54
N ALA A 160 -5.61 -19.26 -3.55
CA ALA A 160 -6.67 -19.83 -2.72
C ALA A 160 -7.45 -18.75 -1.94
N LEU A 161 -6.75 -17.78 -1.35
CA LEU A 161 -7.37 -16.66 -0.64
C LEU A 161 -8.15 -15.74 -1.57
N LEU A 162 -7.61 -15.43 -2.76
CA LEU A 162 -8.29 -14.59 -3.74
C LEU A 162 -9.60 -15.24 -4.19
N GLN A 163 -9.57 -16.52 -4.54
CA GLN A 163 -10.76 -17.29 -4.92
C GLN A 163 -11.79 -17.36 -3.80
N GLU A 164 -11.37 -17.63 -2.56
CA GLU A 164 -12.25 -17.66 -1.39
C GLU A 164 -12.95 -16.31 -1.18
N LYS A 165 -12.20 -15.22 -1.22
CA LYS A 165 -12.75 -13.88 -0.99
C LYS A 165 -13.66 -13.43 -2.12
N GLU A 166 -13.28 -13.69 -3.38
CA GLU A 166 -14.14 -13.44 -4.53
C GLU A 166 -15.47 -14.20 -4.40
N ALA A 167 -15.43 -15.51 -4.15
CA ALA A 167 -16.64 -16.32 -4.00
C ALA A 167 -17.54 -15.80 -2.87
N LEU A 168 -16.95 -15.33 -1.77
CA LEU A 168 -17.67 -14.77 -0.64
C LEU A 168 -18.39 -13.47 -1.00
N ILE A 169 -17.74 -12.54 -1.69
CA ILE A 169 -18.29 -11.20 -1.94
C ILE A 169 -19.10 -11.09 -3.24
N ALA A 170 -18.82 -11.93 -4.25
CA ALA A 170 -19.45 -11.84 -5.57
C ALA A 170 -20.99 -11.76 -5.56
N PRO A 171 -21.74 -12.53 -4.74
CA PRO A 171 -23.19 -12.43 -4.66
C PRO A 171 -23.69 -11.08 -4.16
N TYR A 172 -22.90 -10.41 -3.30
CA TYR A 172 -23.22 -9.08 -2.76
C TYR A 172 -22.90 -8.00 -3.79
N VAL A 173 -21.70 -8.02 -4.36
CA VAL A 173 -21.31 -7.08 -5.43
C VAL A 173 -22.31 -7.10 -6.60
N LYS A 174 -22.76 -8.27 -6.99
CA LYS A 174 -23.74 -8.44 -8.10
C LYS A 174 -25.10 -7.80 -7.80
N LYS A 175 -25.49 -7.72 -6.53
CA LYS A 175 -26.81 -7.23 -6.09
C LYS A 175 -26.76 -5.84 -5.48
N ASP A 176 -25.59 -5.24 -5.34
CA ASP A 176 -25.43 -3.94 -4.69
C ASP A 176 -26.09 -2.83 -5.53
N PRO A 177 -27.18 -2.22 -5.04
CA PRO A 177 -27.85 -1.14 -5.76
C PRO A 177 -27.05 0.17 -5.75
N THR A 178 -26.02 0.26 -4.90
CA THR A 178 -25.15 1.43 -4.76
C THR A 178 -23.81 1.26 -5.49
N ALA A 179 -23.61 0.13 -6.17
CA ALA A 179 -22.36 -0.14 -6.89
C ALA A 179 -22.02 0.97 -7.89
N PHE A 180 -20.79 1.42 -7.83
CA PHE A 180 -20.25 2.41 -8.78
C PHE A 180 -19.59 1.78 -10.01
N CYS A 181 -19.48 0.45 -10.05
CA CYS A 181 -18.99 -0.34 -11.18
C CYS A 181 -19.96 -1.49 -11.51
N SER A 182 -19.88 -2.02 -12.71
CA SER A 182 -20.64 -3.22 -13.06
C SER A 182 -20.01 -4.49 -12.48
N TYR A 183 -20.78 -5.57 -12.37
CA TYR A 183 -20.22 -6.87 -11.96
C TYR A 183 -19.15 -7.38 -12.95
N ALA A 184 -19.27 -7.08 -14.23
CA ALA A 184 -18.24 -7.40 -15.21
C ALA A 184 -16.95 -6.60 -14.99
N ASP A 185 -17.04 -5.34 -14.54
CA ASP A 185 -15.87 -4.53 -14.15
C ASP A 185 -15.20 -5.14 -12.93
N HIS A 186 -15.98 -5.54 -11.92
CA HIS A 186 -15.45 -6.23 -10.75
C HIS A 186 -14.68 -7.50 -11.12
N GLN A 187 -15.23 -8.34 -12.01
CA GLN A 187 -14.55 -9.56 -12.46
C GLN A 187 -13.23 -9.24 -13.17
N ARG A 188 -13.23 -8.24 -14.07
CA ARG A 188 -11.99 -7.78 -14.72
C ARG A 188 -10.97 -7.25 -13.72
N ALA A 189 -11.42 -6.50 -12.69
CA ALA A 189 -10.55 -6.00 -11.64
C ALA A 189 -9.88 -7.14 -10.87
N VAL A 190 -10.62 -8.20 -10.51
CA VAL A 190 -10.07 -9.38 -9.82
C VAL A 190 -9.04 -10.09 -10.70
N ASP A 191 -9.31 -10.27 -11.99
CA ASP A 191 -8.35 -10.89 -12.91
C ASP A 191 -7.10 -10.03 -13.11
N THR A 192 -7.27 -8.72 -13.20
CA THR A 192 -6.15 -7.77 -13.28
C THR A 192 -5.33 -7.77 -11.99
N LEU A 193 -5.96 -7.78 -10.82
CA LEU A 193 -5.28 -7.88 -9.53
C LEU A 193 -4.41 -9.14 -9.44
N ARG A 194 -4.95 -10.28 -9.91
CA ARG A 194 -4.19 -11.53 -9.98
C ARG A 194 -2.92 -11.38 -10.83
N GLN A 195 -3.05 -10.80 -12.03
CA GLN A 195 -1.91 -10.57 -12.92
C GLN A 195 -0.89 -9.60 -12.31
N VAL A 196 -1.34 -8.50 -11.72
CA VAL A 196 -0.49 -7.52 -11.02
C VAL A 196 0.30 -8.20 -9.93
N CYS A 197 -0.35 -8.96 -9.05
CA CYS A 197 0.32 -9.64 -7.94
C CYS A 197 1.34 -10.69 -8.42
N GLN A 198 1.02 -11.49 -9.43
CA GLN A 198 1.95 -12.47 -9.99
C GLN A 198 3.17 -11.79 -10.62
N LYS A 199 2.96 -10.76 -11.43
CA LYS A 199 4.07 -10.01 -12.04
C LYS A 199 4.90 -9.23 -11.02
N ARG A 200 4.26 -8.68 -9.98
CA ARG A 200 4.96 -8.03 -8.87
C ARG A 200 5.84 -9.02 -8.11
N LYS A 201 5.33 -10.24 -7.86
CA LYS A 201 6.12 -11.35 -7.29
C LYS A 201 7.37 -11.64 -8.12
N GLU A 202 7.24 -11.80 -9.44
CA GLU A 202 8.37 -12.05 -10.35
C GLU A 202 9.39 -10.90 -10.30
N SER A 203 8.92 -9.66 -10.28
CA SER A 203 9.77 -8.47 -10.21
C SER A 203 10.55 -8.41 -8.91
N ILE A 204 9.87 -8.55 -7.76
CA ILE A 204 10.51 -8.51 -6.45
C ILE A 204 11.53 -9.64 -6.30
N GLN A 205 11.21 -10.85 -6.74
CA GLN A 205 12.15 -11.95 -6.73
C GLN A 205 13.41 -11.61 -7.53
N GLY A 206 13.25 -11.02 -8.73
CA GLY A 206 14.39 -10.60 -9.54
C GLY A 206 15.21 -9.47 -8.90
N GLN A 207 14.57 -8.56 -8.17
CA GLN A 207 15.24 -7.50 -7.42
C GLN A 207 16.03 -8.07 -6.24
N LEU A 208 15.48 -9.00 -5.48
CA LEU A 208 16.16 -9.69 -4.37
C LEU A 208 17.36 -10.52 -4.82
N GLU A 209 17.28 -11.12 -6.00
CA GLU A 209 18.35 -11.90 -6.62
C GLU A 209 19.40 -11.04 -7.36
N GLY A 210 19.22 -9.72 -7.40
CA GLY A 210 20.11 -8.79 -8.12
C GLY A 210 20.02 -8.87 -9.65
N ARG A 211 19.01 -9.56 -10.20
CA ARG A 211 18.75 -9.61 -11.65
C ARG A 211 18.10 -8.34 -12.18
N TYR A 212 17.34 -7.65 -11.33
CA TYR A 212 16.66 -6.41 -11.62
C TYR A 212 17.08 -5.31 -10.65
N PRO A 213 17.07 -4.05 -11.09
CA PRO A 213 17.40 -2.90 -10.24
C PRO A 213 16.37 -2.77 -9.09
N SER A 214 16.86 -2.71 -7.84
CA SER A 214 16.03 -2.62 -6.62
C SER A 214 15.92 -1.20 -6.06
N THR A 215 16.68 -0.24 -6.62
CA THR A 215 16.61 1.18 -6.25
C THR A 215 16.20 2.04 -7.44
N LEU A 216 15.57 3.19 -7.18
CA LEU A 216 15.22 4.15 -8.23
C LEU A 216 16.44 4.61 -9.03
N ALA A 217 17.56 4.86 -8.37
CA ALA A 217 18.80 5.28 -9.02
C ALA A 217 19.34 4.20 -10.01
N GLN A 218 19.29 2.93 -9.61
CA GLN A 218 19.66 1.82 -10.50
C GLN A 218 18.68 1.70 -11.67
N GLN A 219 17.37 1.86 -11.45
CA GLN A 219 16.37 1.81 -12.52
C GLN A 219 16.56 2.94 -13.53
N GLN A 220 16.88 4.15 -13.07
CA GLN A 220 17.22 5.28 -13.95
C GLN A 220 18.50 5.03 -14.77
N ALA A 221 19.47 4.33 -14.21
CA ALA A 221 20.70 3.95 -14.90
C ALA A 221 20.52 2.77 -15.88
N GLN A 222 19.47 1.96 -15.69
CA GLN A 222 19.19 0.76 -16.47
C GLN A 222 17.70 0.74 -16.90
N PRO A 223 17.27 1.69 -17.75
CA PRO A 223 15.88 1.80 -18.14
C PRO A 223 15.40 0.55 -18.89
N GLY A 224 14.18 0.09 -18.55
CA GLY A 224 13.56 -1.06 -19.20
C GLY A 224 14.02 -2.43 -18.70
N VAL A 225 14.94 -2.49 -17.71
CA VAL A 225 15.34 -3.75 -17.08
C VAL A 225 14.34 -4.14 -16.01
N GLY A 226 13.63 -5.24 -16.21
CA GLY A 226 12.60 -5.73 -15.29
C GLY A 226 11.67 -6.74 -15.95
N VAL A 227 10.57 -7.00 -15.28
CA VAL A 227 9.50 -7.84 -15.79
C VAL A 227 8.67 -7.08 -16.83
N ASP A 228 8.38 -7.71 -17.95
CA ASP A 228 7.45 -7.17 -18.95
C ASP A 228 6.00 -7.30 -18.42
N ALA A 229 5.34 -6.18 -18.26
CA ALA A 229 3.96 -6.05 -17.81
C ALA A 229 3.09 -5.22 -18.76
N ALA A 230 3.58 -4.90 -19.97
CA ALA A 230 2.91 -4.01 -20.91
C ALA A 230 1.47 -4.41 -21.26
N MET A 231 1.13 -5.71 -21.13
CA MET A 231 -0.21 -6.23 -21.41
C MET A 231 -1.22 -6.04 -20.26
N ILE A 232 -0.80 -5.56 -19.10
CA ILE A 232 -1.70 -5.36 -17.96
C ILE A 232 -2.41 -4.01 -18.11
N ASP A 233 -3.74 -4.05 -18.17
CA ASP A 233 -4.56 -2.84 -18.11
C ASP A 233 -4.80 -2.42 -16.65
N LEU A 234 -3.96 -1.55 -16.12
CA LEU A 234 -4.08 -1.04 -14.74
C LEU A 234 -5.40 -0.31 -14.48
N ARG A 235 -6.06 0.24 -15.52
CA ARG A 235 -7.35 0.94 -15.37
C ARG A 235 -8.46 -0.01 -14.92
N ALA A 236 -8.31 -1.31 -15.21
CA ALA A 236 -9.26 -2.30 -14.76
C ALA A 236 -9.28 -2.50 -13.25
N LEU A 237 -8.24 -2.07 -12.52
CA LEU A 237 -8.24 -2.06 -11.04
C LEU A 237 -9.17 -0.98 -10.45
N GLY A 238 -9.59 0.00 -11.26
CA GLY A 238 -10.25 1.20 -10.80
C GLY A 238 -9.26 2.29 -10.37
N ASP A 239 -9.77 3.48 -10.12
CA ASP A 239 -8.98 4.58 -9.58
C ASP A 239 -9.77 5.44 -8.59
N PHE A 240 -9.10 6.39 -7.94
CA PHE A 240 -9.69 7.28 -6.95
C PHE A 240 -10.86 8.11 -7.49
N ASP A 241 -10.84 8.45 -8.78
CA ASP A 241 -11.87 9.28 -9.41
C ASP A 241 -13.10 8.48 -9.88
N ASP A 242 -13.07 7.15 -9.87
CA ASP A 242 -14.18 6.31 -10.37
C ASP A 242 -15.48 6.58 -9.63
N LEU A 243 -15.43 6.77 -8.32
CA LEU A 243 -16.62 7.07 -7.51
C LEU A 243 -17.23 8.43 -7.88
N ARG A 244 -16.39 9.43 -8.13
CA ARG A 244 -16.82 10.76 -8.58
C ARG A 244 -17.48 10.66 -9.96
N ASN A 245 -16.82 10.02 -10.89
CA ASN A 245 -17.31 9.82 -12.26
C ASN A 245 -18.62 9.03 -12.30
N ALA A 246 -18.80 8.06 -11.41
CA ALA A 246 -20.06 7.32 -11.27
C ALA A 246 -21.19 8.21 -10.76
N LYS A 247 -20.94 9.05 -9.75
CA LYS A 247 -21.93 10.03 -9.24
C LYS A 247 -22.34 11.05 -10.30
N GLU A 248 -21.39 11.57 -11.06
CA GLU A 248 -21.67 12.51 -12.15
C GLU A 248 -22.54 11.86 -13.24
N ARG A 249 -22.22 10.62 -13.64
CA ARG A 249 -23.03 9.85 -14.60
C ARG A 249 -24.45 9.61 -14.08
N GLN A 250 -24.60 9.26 -12.81
CA GLN A 250 -25.90 9.04 -12.19
C GLN A 250 -26.72 10.34 -12.13
N GLN A 251 -26.11 11.47 -11.76
CA GLN A 251 -26.76 12.78 -11.75
C GLN A 251 -27.19 13.21 -13.15
N ALA A 252 -26.34 13.01 -14.16
CA ALA A 252 -26.69 13.29 -15.55
C ALA A 252 -27.84 12.43 -16.08
N ALA A 253 -27.92 11.16 -15.69
CA ALA A 253 -29.00 10.27 -16.02
C ALA A 253 -30.33 10.71 -15.37
N LEU A 254 -30.28 11.09 -14.09
CA LEU A 254 -31.46 11.61 -13.38
C LEU A 254 -31.97 12.93 -13.98
N ALA A 255 -31.08 13.85 -14.32
CA ALA A 255 -31.44 15.11 -14.98
C ALA A 255 -32.18 14.88 -16.28
N ARG A 256 -31.72 13.97 -17.14
CA ARG A 256 -32.38 13.59 -18.42
C ARG A 256 -33.79 13.05 -18.21
N ILE A 257 -34.03 12.32 -17.12
CA ILE A 257 -35.37 11.78 -16.79
C ILE A 257 -36.30 12.92 -16.32
N THR A 258 -35.75 13.93 -15.63
CA THR A 258 -36.53 15.07 -15.13
C THR A 258 -36.90 16.04 -16.25
N ASP A 259 -36.00 16.23 -17.24
CA ASP A 259 -36.23 17.09 -18.40
C ASP A 259 -37.17 16.46 -19.45
N ALA A 260 -37.42 15.17 -19.35
CA ALA A 260 -38.32 14.42 -20.25
C ALA A 260 -39.76 14.32 -19.72
N LYS A 261 -40.09 14.92 -18.58
CA LYS A 261 -41.44 15.06 -17.99
C LYS A 261 -41.96 16.47 -18.12
#